data_20d3447d92fffcb51b8e6c0dfb6c84a6
#
_entry.id   20d3447d92fffcb51b8e6c0dfb6c84a6
#
_cell.length_a   1.000
_cell.length_b   1.000
_cell.length_c   1.000
_cell.angle_alpha   90.00
_cell.angle_beta   90.00
_cell.angle_gamma   90.00
#
_symmetry.space_group_name_H-M   'P 1'
#
loop_
_entity.id
_entity.type
_entity.pdbx_description
1 polymer ?
#
loop_
_entity_poly.entity_id
_entity_poly.type
_entity_poly.pdbx_seq_one_letter_code
_entity_poly.pdbx_strand_id
1 'polypeptide(L)'
;MSAPFPGTLIDRSFRERIVLVGVVFPGTSAEEVEASLDELALLVDSAGADVVGRVVQRRDHPDPATYVGRGKAAELADLSRAVDADTVVFDEELTPAQQRNLEKLLGRTAIDRTAVILDIFAQNARSPEGKAQVEMALMRYRLPRLRGRG
;
A
#
# COMPACT_ATOMS: atom_id res chain seq x y z
N MET A 1 21.20 5.29 12.14
CA MET A 1 19.90 5.08 11.51
C MET A 1 19.14 4.01 12.26
N SER A 2 17.96 4.34 12.71
CA SER A 2 17.15 3.35 13.39
C SER A 2 16.35 2.55 12.36
N ALA A 3 16.37 1.23 12.51
CA ALA A 3 15.51 0.38 11.72
C ALA A 3 14.05 0.66 12.09
N PRO A 4 13.09 0.46 11.18
CA PRO A 4 11.68 0.50 11.54
C PRO A 4 11.40 -0.49 12.65
N PHE A 5 10.41 -0.20 13.46
CA PHE A 5 9.96 -1.13 14.50
C PHE A 5 9.66 -2.48 13.83
N PRO A 6 10.13 -3.62 14.42
CA PRO A 6 9.85 -4.92 13.85
C PRO A 6 8.34 -5.11 13.64
N GLY A 7 7.94 -5.46 12.43
CA GLY A 7 6.55 -5.60 12.07
C GLY A 7 5.95 -4.42 11.35
N THR A 8 6.58 -3.24 11.35
CA THR A 8 6.05 -2.11 10.59
C THR A 8 6.45 -2.23 9.11
N LEU A 9 5.62 -1.65 8.23
CA LEU A 9 5.80 -1.71 6.79
C LEU A 9 6.13 -0.33 6.21
N ILE A 10 5.97 0.71 7.00
CA ILE A 10 6.33 2.08 6.65
C ILE A 10 7.53 2.47 7.51
N ASP A 11 8.59 2.95 6.85
CA ASP A 11 9.79 3.42 7.55
C ASP A 11 9.46 4.72 8.29
N ARG A 12 9.80 4.76 9.57
CA ARG A 12 9.53 5.92 10.42
C ARG A 12 10.74 6.76 10.73
N SER A 13 11.92 6.35 10.25
CA SER A 13 13.11 7.17 10.42
C SER A 13 12.98 8.49 9.65
N PHE A 14 12.04 8.55 8.71
CA PHE A 14 11.66 9.76 7.96
C PHE A 14 10.18 9.63 7.55
N ARG A 15 9.59 10.71 7.05
CA ARG A 15 8.23 10.64 6.54
C ARG A 15 8.26 10.20 5.08
N GLU A 16 7.84 8.98 4.81
CA GLU A 16 7.76 8.48 3.45
C GLU A 16 6.79 9.32 2.61
N ARG A 17 7.10 9.42 1.35
CA ARG A 17 6.25 10.12 0.37
C ARG A 17 5.45 9.07 -0.37
N ILE A 18 4.13 9.17 -0.31
CA ILE A 18 3.22 8.10 -0.74
C ILE A 18 2.26 8.61 -1.81
N VAL A 19 2.12 7.81 -2.87
CA VAL A 19 1.06 7.96 -3.88
C VAL A 19 -0.04 6.96 -3.58
N LEU A 20 -1.30 7.42 -3.55
CA LEU A 20 -2.46 6.57 -3.35
C LEU A 20 -3.08 6.20 -4.68
N VAL A 21 -3.57 4.97 -4.79
CA VAL A 21 -4.25 4.48 -5.99
C VAL A 21 -5.59 3.87 -5.62
N GLY A 22 -6.63 4.31 -6.32
CA GLY A 22 -7.96 3.73 -6.23
C GLY A 22 -8.47 3.32 -7.60
N VAL A 23 -9.32 2.30 -7.64
CA VAL A 23 -9.93 1.82 -8.88
C VAL A 23 -11.44 1.75 -8.72
N VAL A 24 -12.15 2.32 -9.69
CA VAL A 24 -13.61 2.28 -9.72
C VAL A 24 -14.03 1.10 -10.59
N PHE A 25 -14.66 0.10 -9.97
CA PHE A 25 -15.21 -1.07 -10.64
C PHE A 25 -16.73 -0.91 -10.81
N PRO A 26 -17.36 -1.69 -11.70
CA PRO A 26 -18.82 -1.72 -11.77
C PRO A 26 -19.43 -2.03 -10.41
N GLY A 27 -20.47 -1.31 -10.05
CA GLY A 27 -21.11 -1.45 -8.73
C GLY A 27 -20.64 -0.47 -7.68
N THR A 28 -19.56 0.28 -7.97
CA THR A 28 -19.11 1.38 -7.11
C THR A 28 -19.09 2.67 -7.91
N SER A 29 -19.16 3.79 -7.21
CA SER A 29 -19.12 5.11 -7.84
C SER A 29 -17.74 5.76 -7.64
N ALA A 30 -17.45 6.74 -8.48
CA ALA A 30 -16.24 7.55 -8.29
C ALA A 30 -16.24 8.24 -6.94
N GLU A 31 -17.40 8.71 -6.47
CA GLU A 31 -17.55 9.37 -5.17
C GLU A 31 -17.21 8.43 -4.01
N GLU A 32 -17.65 7.16 -4.10
CA GLU A 32 -17.33 6.16 -3.09
C GLU A 32 -15.82 5.89 -3.04
N VAL A 33 -15.18 5.79 -4.20
CA VAL A 33 -13.73 5.56 -4.28
C VAL A 33 -12.96 6.76 -3.75
N GLU A 34 -13.40 7.98 -4.08
CA GLU A 34 -12.75 9.19 -3.55
C GLU A 34 -12.89 9.29 -2.04
N ALA A 35 -14.06 8.95 -1.49
CA ALA A 35 -14.26 8.91 -0.06
C ALA A 35 -13.35 7.86 0.61
N SER A 36 -13.20 6.71 -0.02
CA SER A 36 -12.31 5.66 0.48
C SER A 36 -10.86 6.12 0.46
N LEU A 37 -10.44 6.82 -0.59
CA LEU A 37 -9.10 7.38 -0.66
C LEU A 37 -8.86 8.48 0.37
N ASP A 38 -9.88 9.29 0.68
CA ASP A 38 -9.78 10.27 1.76
C ASP A 38 -9.52 9.58 3.10
N GLU A 39 -10.21 8.48 3.36
CA GLU A 39 -9.99 7.68 4.55
C GLU A 39 -8.58 7.07 4.57
N LEU A 40 -8.15 6.53 3.43
CA LEU A 40 -6.81 5.96 3.31
C LEU A 40 -5.73 7.02 3.54
N ALA A 41 -5.95 8.24 3.08
CA ALA A 41 -5.02 9.35 3.31
C ALA A 41 -4.87 9.63 4.81
N LEU A 42 -5.97 9.58 5.56
CA LEU A 42 -5.92 9.73 7.02
C LEU A 42 -5.16 8.59 7.68
N LEU A 43 -5.36 7.35 7.20
CA LEU A 43 -4.63 6.20 7.72
C LEU A 43 -3.13 6.31 7.45
N VAL A 44 -2.76 6.76 6.26
CA VAL A 44 -1.35 6.97 5.89
C VAL A 44 -0.72 8.04 6.78
N ASP A 45 -1.42 9.14 7.01
CA ASP A 45 -0.94 10.19 7.91
C ASP A 45 -0.76 9.63 9.33
N SER A 46 -1.72 8.85 9.81
CA SER A 46 -1.63 8.20 11.13
C SER A 46 -0.45 7.24 11.21
N ALA A 47 -0.08 6.61 10.11
CA ALA A 47 1.08 5.73 10.05
C ALA A 47 2.41 6.49 10.02
N GLY A 48 2.38 7.81 9.86
CA GLY A 48 3.58 8.64 9.89
C GLY A 48 4.16 8.95 8.52
N ALA A 49 3.35 8.93 7.46
CA ALA A 49 3.80 9.21 6.10
C ALA A 49 2.98 10.34 5.47
N ASP A 50 3.47 10.90 4.37
CA ASP A 50 2.84 12.00 3.66
C ASP A 50 2.27 11.55 2.32
N VAL A 51 1.03 11.90 2.02
CA VAL A 51 0.43 11.67 0.72
C VAL A 51 0.87 12.77 -0.23
N VAL A 52 1.53 12.40 -1.33
CA VAL A 52 2.05 13.37 -2.31
C VAL A 52 1.39 13.24 -3.68
N GLY A 53 0.47 12.30 -3.84
CA GLY A 53 -0.28 12.14 -5.08
C GLY A 53 -1.40 11.15 -4.92
N ARG A 54 -2.36 11.21 -5.84
CA ARG A 54 -3.53 10.33 -5.83
C ARG A 54 -3.92 10.05 -7.28
N VAL A 55 -4.19 8.79 -7.58
CA VAL A 55 -4.60 8.34 -8.91
C VAL A 55 -5.85 7.50 -8.80
N VAL A 56 -6.80 7.73 -9.71
CA VAL A 56 -8.02 6.93 -9.79
C VAL A 56 -8.16 6.42 -11.22
N GLN A 57 -8.50 5.14 -11.37
CA GLN A 57 -8.73 4.52 -12.67
C GLN A 57 -10.07 3.81 -12.67
N ARG A 58 -10.77 3.82 -13.81
CA ARG A 58 -11.97 2.98 -14.02
C ARG A 58 -11.54 1.70 -14.72
N ARG A 59 -12.02 0.57 -14.23
CA ARG A 59 -11.79 -0.74 -14.84
C ARG A 59 -13.03 -1.62 -14.66
N ASP A 60 -13.20 -2.59 -15.55
CA ASP A 60 -14.27 -3.57 -15.41
C ASP A 60 -13.93 -4.65 -14.39
N HIS A 61 -12.64 -4.98 -14.28
CA HIS A 61 -12.13 -5.97 -13.34
C HIS A 61 -10.66 -5.69 -13.06
N PRO A 62 -10.10 -6.18 -11.94
CA PRO A 62 -8.67 -6.02 -11.68
C PRO A 62 -7.85 -6.80 -12.70
N ASP A 63 -6.71 -6.24 -13.07
CA ASP A 63 -5.75 -6.98 -13.88
C ASP A 63 -5.10 -8.05 -12.99
N PRO A 64 -5.08 -9.33 -13.42
CA PRO A 64 -4.50 -10.39 -12.59
C PRO A 64 -3.02 -10.20 -12.29
N ALA A 65 -2.29 -9.53 -13.17
CA ALA A 65 -0.85 -9.35 -13.03
C ALA A 65 -0.48 -8.06 -12.31
N THR A 66 -1.20 -6.96 -12.58
CA THR A 66 -0.80 -5.63 -12.13
C THR A 66 -1.90 -4.82 -11.45
N TYR A 67 -3.07 -5.41 -11.27
CA TYR A 67 -4.24 -4.78 -10.67
C TYR A 67 -4.80 -3.63 -11.52
N VAL A 68 -3.99 -2.66 -11.91
CA VAL A 68 -4.40 -1.46 -12.66
C VAL A 68 -4.12 -1.55 -14.17
N GLY A 69 -3.54 -2.63 -14.66
CA GLY A 69 -3.12 -2.74 -16.05
C GLY A 69 -1.77 -2.06 -16.29
N ARG A 70 -1.11 -2.49 -17.38
CA ARG A 70 0.27 -2.07 -17.65
C ARG A 70 0.41 -0.59 -17.99
N GLY A 71 -0.53 -0.05 -18.77
CA GLY A 71 -0.48 1.37 -19.14
C GLY A 71 -0.57 2.27 -17.93
N LYS A 72 -1.50 1.99 -17.02
CA LYS A 72 -1.64 2.76 -15.78
C LYS A 72 -0.43 2.54 -14.87
N ALA A 73 0.13 1.34 -14.82
CA ALA A 73 1.34 1.08 -14.03
C ALA A 73 2.51 1.92 -14.54
N ALA A 74 2.64 2.09 -15.86
CA ALA A 74 3.67 2.95 -16.45
C ALA A 74 3.44 4.41 -16.07
N GLU A 75 2.19 4.88 -16.11
CA GLU A 75 1.85 6.25 -15.67
C GLU A 75 2.16 6.45 -14.19
N LEU A 76 1.86 5.45 -13.36
CA LEU A 76 2.18 5.49 -11.93
C LEU A 76 3.70 5.56 -11.70
N ALA A 77 4.48 4.83 -12.49
CA ALA A 77 5.93 4.88 -12.40
C ALA A 77 6.43 6.29 -12.71
N ASP A 78 5.90 6.92 -13.76
CA ASP A 78 6.27 8.29 -14.14
C ASP A 78 5.87 9.30 -13.06
N LEU A 79 4.65 9.20 -12.56
CA LEU A 79 4.18 10.09 -11.49
C LEU A 79 5.03 9.92 -10.25
N SER A 80 5.31 8.68 -9.87
CA SER A 80 6.10 8.39 -8.66
C SER A 80 7.49 9.00 -8.73
N ARG A 81 8.10 8.99 -9.91
CA ARG A 81 9.39 9.69 -10.12
C ARG A 81 9.22 11.20 -10.02
N ALA A 82 8.18 11.74 -10.65
CA ALA A 82 7.96 13.18 -10.67
C ALA A 82 7.72 13.77 -9.28
N VAL A 83 7.02 13.04 -8.41
CA VAL A 83 6.74 13.50 -7.04
C VAL A 83 7.70 12.93 -6.00
N ASP A 84 8.70 12.19 -6.46
CA ASP A 84 9.71 11.56 -5.60
C ASP A 84 9.05 10.69 -4.52
N ALA A 85 8.17 9.79 -4.95
CA ALA A 85 7.47 8.90 -4.03
C ALA A 85 8.37 7.75 -3.61
N ASP A 86 8.25 7.36 -2.34
CA ASP A 86 8.95 6.19 -1.78
C ASP A 86 8.11 4.93 -1.94
N THR A 87 6.80 5.08 -1.81
CA THR A 87 5.87 3.95 -1.77
C THR A 87 4.57 4.33 -2.48
N VAL A 88 3.98 3.33 -3.14
CA VAL A 88 2.64 3.44 -3.74
C VAL A 88 1.70 2.56 -2.95
N VAL A 89 0.58 3.12 -2.48
CA VAL A 89 -0.40 2.41 -1.66
C VAL A 89 -1.70 2.25 -2.45
N PHE A 90 -2.13 1.01 -2.63
CA PHE A 90 -3.37 0.67 -3.30
C PHE A 90 -4.49 0.54 -2.28
N ASP A 91 -5.66 1.07 -2.60
CA ASP A 91 -6.79 1.11 -1.67
C ASP A 91 -7.41 -0.26 -1.41
N GLU A 92 -7.20 -1.22 -2.32
CA GLU A 92 -7.70 -2.59 -2.18
C GLU A 92 -6.54 -3.57 -2.04
N GLU A 93 -6.83 -4.75 -1.48
CA GLU A 93 -5.79 -5.74 -1.24
C GLU A 93 -5.21 -6.27 -2.55
N LEU A 94 -3.89 -6.32 -2.61
CA LEU A 94 -3.16 -6.88 -3.75
C LEU A 94 -2.84 -8.34 -3.49
N THR A 95 -2.89 -9.15 -4.53
CA THR A 95 -2.32 -10.50 -4.44
C THR A 95 -0.79 -10.40 -4.37
N PRO A 96 -0.12 -11.44 -3.85
CA PRO A 96 1.35 -11.45 -3.85
C PRO A 96 1.95 -11.27 -5.24
N ALA A 97 1.35 -11.87 -6.26
CA ALA A 97 1.83 -11.74 -7.65
C ALA A 97 1.68 -10.31 -8.15
N GLN A 98 0.52 -9.69 -7.92
CA GLN A 98 0.30 -8.29 -8.29
C GLN A 98 1.31 -7.37 -7.62
N GLN A 99 1.54 -7.58 -6.34
CA GLN A 99 2.49 -6.76 -5.59
C GLN A 99 3.91 -6.87 -6.15
N ARG A 100 4.38 -8.08 -6.41
CA ARG A 100 5.71 -8.31 -6.98
C ARG A 100 5.86 -7.65 -8.36
N ASN A 101 4.85 -7.84 -9.21
CA ASN A 101 4.88 -7.27 -10.55
C ASN A 101 4.86 -5.74 -10.52
N LEU A 102 4.03 -5.16 -9.66
CA LEU A 102 3.97 -3.71 -9.49
C LEU A 102 5.29 -3.14 -8.99
N GLU A 103 5.91 -3.79 -8.02
CA GLU A 103 7.20 -3.31 -7.51
C GLU A 103 8.27 -3.31 -8.58
N LYS A 104 8.26 -4.31 -9.45
CA LYS A 104 9.19 -4.35 -10.59
C LYS A 104 8.92 -3.21 -11.58
N LEU A 105 7.65 -2.98 -11.91
CA LEU A 105 7.28 -1.95 -12.87
C LEU A 105 7.48 -0.55 -12.33
N LEU A 106 7.19 -0.34 -11.05
CA LEU A 106 7.27 0.98 -10.42
C LEU A 106 8.68 1.32 -9.96
N GLY A 107 9.52 0.30 -9.73
CA GLY A 107 10.86 0.52 -9.18
C GLY A 107 10.85 1.02 -7.75
N ARG A 108 9.80 0.74 -7.00
CA ARG A 108 9.63 1.14 -5.61
C ARG A 108 8.64 0.24 -4.90
N THR A 109 8.50 0.40 -3.60
CA THR A 109 7.60 -0.40 -2.77
C THR A 109 6.14 -0.16 -3.16
N ALA A 110 5.38 -1.23 -3.27
CA ALA A 110 3.93 -1.20 -3.45
C ALA A 110 3.28 -2.00 -2.35
N ILE A 111 2.37 -1.36 -1.61
CA ILE A 111 1.61 -2.02 -0.54
C ILE A 111 0.14 -1.67 -0.71
N ASP A 112 -0.70 -2.20 0.16
CA ASP A 112 -2.13 -2.00 0.09
C ASP A 112 -2.69 -1.49 1.42
N ARG A 113 -4.00 -1.22 1.46
CA ARG A 113 -4.68 -0.73 2.66
C ARG A 113 -4.44 -1.65 3.86
N THR A 114 -4.48 -2.96 3.65
CA THR A 114 -4.26 -3.93 4.72
C THR A 114 -2.90 -3.73 5.39
N ALA A 115 -1.86 -3.51 4.58
CA ALA A 115 -0.52 -3.27 5.10
C ALA A 115 -0.47 -2.01 5.97
N VAL A 116 -1.13 -0.93 5.54
CA VAL A 116 -1.17 0.33 6.31
C VAL A 116 -1.87 0.12 7.65
N ILE A 117 -3.01 -0.58 7.64
CA ILE A 117 -3.76 -0.86 8.87
C ILE A 117 -2.94 -1.70 9.83
N LEU A 118 -2.29 -2.74 9.32
CA LEU A 118 -1.42 -3.59 10.15
C LEU A 118 -0.26 -2.79 10.75
N ASP A 119 0.29 -1.87 9.97
CA ASP A 119 1.36 -1.00 10.44
C ASP A 119 0.91 -0.12 11.61
N ILE A 120 -0.30 0.45 11.49
CA ILE A 120 -0.87 1.27 12.56
C ILE A 120 -1.10 0.42 13.83
N PHE A 121 -1.63 -0.79 13.66
CA PHE A 121 -1.83 -1.70 14.79
C PHE A 121 -0.49 -2.05 15.46
N ALA A 122 0.54 -2.29 14.66
CA ALA A 122 1.88 -2.60 15.20
C ALA A 122 2.41 -1.42 16.01
N GLN A 123 2.16 -0.20 15.56
CA GLN A 123 2.58 1.00 16.28
C GLN A 123 1.88 1.16 17.62
N ASN A 124 0.63 0.74 17.70
CA ASN A 124 -0.22 1.00 18.86
C ASN A 124 -0.34 -0.18 19.82
N ALA A 125 0.19 -1.34 19.49
CA ALA A 125 0.17 -2.50 20.36
C ALA A 125 1.06 -2.27 21.59
N ARG A 126 0.48 -2.38 22.79
CA ARG A 126 1.19 -2.08 24.05
C ARG A 126 1.33 -3.27 24.94
N SER A 127 0.36 -4.19 24.96
CA SER A 127 0.45 -5.38 25.78
C SER A 127 1.23 -6.48 25.05
N PRO A 128 1.85 -7.43 25.78
CA PRO A 128 2.48 -8.59 25.13
C PRO A 128 1.49 -9.38 24.24
N GLU A 129 0.25 -9.52 24.70
CA GLU A 129 -0.79 -10.22 23.93
C GLU A 129 -1.13 -9.45 22.65
N GLY A 130 -1.30 -8.13 22.74
CA GLY A 130 -1.57 -7.30 21.59
C GLY A 130 -0.44 -7.33 20.59
N LYS A 131 0.81 -7.26 21.04
CA LYS A 131 1.98 -7.36 20.17
C LYS A 131 2.04 -8.71 19.47
N ALA A 132 1.77 -9.80 20.20
CA ALA A 132 1.76 -11.14 19.61
C ALA A 132 0.68 -11.28 18.54
N GLN A 133 -0.51 -10.74 18.78
CA GLN A 133 -1.61 -10.77 17.81
C GLN A 133 -1.25 -10.01 16.54
N VAL A 134 -0.65 -8.84 16.67
CA VAL A 134 -0.22 -8.04 15.51
C VAL A 134 0.87 -8.75 14.73
N GLU A 135 1.84 -9.33 15.43
CA GLU A 135 2.92 -10.10 14.77
C GLU A 135 2.34 -11.27 13.97
N MET A 136 1.36 -11.98 14.52
CA MET A 136 0.71 -13.06 13.79
C MET A 136 0.01 -12.57 12.54
N ALA A 137 -0.71 -11.45 12.63
CA ALA A 137 -1.39 -10.86 11.49
C ALA A 137 -0.40 -10.41 10.42
N LEU A 138 0.70 -9.80 10.82
CA LEU A 138 1.77 -9.38 9.91
C LEU A 138 2.41 -10.58 9.22
N MET A 139 2.65 -11.66 9.95
CA MET A 139 3.20 -12.89 9.36
C MET A 139 2.26 -13.48 8.32
N ARG A 140 0.96 -13.54 8.62
CA ARG A 140 -0.04 -14.04 7.67
C ARG A 140 -0.07 -13.20 6.40
N TYR A 141 0.14 -11.89 6.52
CA TYR A 141 0.21 -11.00 5.38
C TYR A 141 1.51 -11.20 4.60
N ARG A 142 2.63 -11.30 5.30
CA ARG A 142 3.98 -11.33 4.69
C ARG A 142 4.36 -12.67 4.08
N LEU A 143 3.98 -13.79 4.72
CA LEU A 143 4.45 -15.11 4.27
C LEU A 143 4.14 -15.40 2.80
N PRO A 144 2.89 -15.22 2.31
CA PRO A 144 2.63 -15.46 0.89
C PRO A 144 3.39 -14.48 -0.02
N ARG A 145 3.73 -13.31 0.49
CA ARG A 145 4.42 -12.26 -0.28
C ARG A 145 5.93 -12.44 -0.33
N LEU A 146 6.49 -13.20 0.59
CA LEU A 146 7.91 -13.56 0.57
C LEU A 146 8.19 -14.69 -0.41
N ARG A 147 7.22 -15.53 -0.69
CA ARG A 147 7.38 -16.63 -1.65
C ARG A 147 7.62 -16.07 -3.04
N GLY A 148 8.59 -16.67 -3.75
CA GLY A 148 8.91 -16.26 -5.09
C GLY A 148 9.86 -15.08 -5.16
N ARG A 149 10.39 -14.63 -4.04
CA ARG A 149 11.48 -13.67 -4.01
C ARG A 149 12.85 -14.32 -4.04
N GLY A 150 12.85 -15.61 -3.97
CA GLY A 150 14.08 -16.41 -4.00
C GLY A 150 14.89 -16.28 -5.26
#